data_b2326dc11cd3fa3f6df42e68057385ac
#
_entry.id   b2326dc11cd3fa3f6df42e68057385ac
#
_cell.length_a   1.000
_cell.length_b   1.000
_cell.length_c   1.000
_cell.angle_alpha   90.00
_cell.angle_beta   90.00
_cell.angle_gamma   90.00
#
_symmetry.space_group_name_H-M   'P 1'
#
loop_
_entity.id
_entity.type
_entity.pdbx_description
1 polymer ?
#
loop_
_entity_poly.entity_id
_entity_poly.type
_entity_poly.pdbx_seq_one_letter_code
_entity_poly.pdbx_strand_id
1 'polypeptide(L)'
;MLELIDVSYRVSDGENEKEIVKNVSLKISDGFVALTGPNGGGKSTLAKLIAGIYTPTSGKILLDGVDITDMSVTERARLGVSYAFQQPVRFKGITVNDLINLAAGRKLSITEACGYLSEVGLCARDYISREVNASLSGGELKRIEIATVLARGTKLSVFDEPEAGIDLWSFNNLIAVFEKMHERLGGNILIISHQERILNIADRIVVIADGSVRAVGTKDEIMPSLLGASGGACQTLLNKMS
;
A
#
# COMPACT_ATOMS: atom_id res chain seq x y z
N MET A 1 -6.73 -5.64 -12.60
CA MET A 1 -5.95 -4.60 -13.29
C MET A 1 -6.38 -3.22 -12.81
N LEU A 2 -5.44 -2.39 -12.32
CA LEU A 2 -5.67 -0.98 -11.97
C LEU A 2 -5.17 -0.09 -13.12
N GLU A 3 -5.97 0.90 -13.52
CA GLU A 3 -5.59 1.87 -14.54
C GLU A 3 -5.93 3.29 -14.07
N LEU A 4 -4.95 4.17 -14.13
CA LEU A 4 -5.07 5.60 -13.87
C LEU A 4 -4.94 6.32 -15.22
N ILE A 5 -5.86 7.24 -15.52
CA ILE A 5 -5.90 7.97 -16.77
C ILE A 5 -5.93 9.46 -16.44
N ASP A 6 -4.82 10.16 -16.67
CA ASP A 6 -4.65 11.60 -16.48
C ASP A 6 -5.13 12.12 -15.12
N VAL A 7 -4.88 11.30 -14.06
CA VAL A 7 -5.34 11.59 -12.70
C VAL A 7 -4.58 12.79 -12.15
N SER A 8 -5.31 13.80 -11.72
CA SER A 8 -4.77 14.97 -11.02
C SER A 8 -5.51 15.20 -9.70
N TYR A 9 -4.78 15.80 -8.74
CA TYR A 9 -5.36 16.19 -7.46
C TYR A 9 -4.77 17.50 -6.98
N ARG A 10 -5.65 18.45 -6.69
CA ARG A 10 -5.33 19.77 -6.16
C ARG A 10 -5.89 19.95 -4.77
N VAL A 11 -5.13 20.66 -3.94
CA VAL A 11 -5.56 21.08 -2.61
C VAL A 11 -5.56 22.61 -2.61
N SER A 12 -6.66 23.19 -2.13
CA SER A 12 -6.76 24.63 -1.90
C SER A 12 -6.45 24.92 -0.43
N ASP A 13 -5.48 25.80 -0.20
CA ASP A 13 -5.18 26.36 1.12
C ASP A 13 -5.39 27.88 1.05
N GLY A 14 -6.65 28.27 1.23
CA GLY A 14 -7.08 29.68 1.09
C GLY A 14 -6.98 30.17 -0.35
N GLU A 15 -6.09 31.11 -0.62
CA GLU A 15 -5.90 31.72 -1.93
C GLU A 15 -4.95 30.93 -2.86
N ASN A 16 -4.22 29.93 -2.31
CA ASN A 16 -3.25 29.17 -3.09
C ASN A 16 -3.77 27.76 -3.41
N GLU A 17 -3.82 27.43 -4.70
CA GLU A 17 -4.02 26.05 -5.16
C GLU A 17 -2.66 25.37 -5.33
N LYS A 18 -2.50 24.19 -4.73
CA LYS A 18 -1.33 23.35 -4.92
C LYS A 18 -1.72 22.04 -5.58
N GLU A 19 -1.16 21.76 -6.74
CA GLU A 19 -1.34 20.48 -7.41
C GLU A 19 -0.36 19.45 -6.84
N ILE A 20 -0.90 18.44 -6.17
CA ILE A 20 -0.11 17.40 -5.48
C ILE A 20 0.13 16.20 -6.41
N VAL A 21 -0.87 15.84 -7.23
CA VAL A 21 -0.77 14.78 -8.25
C VAL A 21 -1.11 15.43 -9.58
N LYS A 22 -0.27 15.19 -10.60
CA LYS A 22 -0.28 15.92 -11.87
C LYS A 22 -0.33 14.94 -13.04
N ASN A 23 -1.48 14.82 -13.68
CA ASN A 23 -1.71 14.04 -14.91
C ASN A 23 -1.07 12.63 -14.86
N VAL A 24 -1.29 11.91 -13.76
CA VAL A 24 -0.73 10.58 -13.59
C VAL A 24 -1.51 9.58 -14.42
N SER A 25 -0.85 8.99 -15.41
CA SER A 25 -1.33 7.85 -16.18
C SER A 25 -0.44 6.65 -15.90
N LEU A 26 -1.04 5.57 -15.38
CA LEU A 26 -0.33 4.37 -14.92
C LEU A 26 -1.24 3.15 -15.07
N LYS A 27 -0.68 2.06 -15.56
CA LYS A 27 -1.36 0.78 -15.69
C LYS A 27 -0.62 -0.29 -14.89
N ILE A 28 -1.34 -0.90 -13.95
CA ILE A 28 -0.87 -2.01 -13.12
C ILE A 28 -1.72 -3.21 -13.48
N SER A 29 -1.12 -4.17 -14.21
CA SER A 29 -1.84 -5.35 -14.70
C SER A 29 -1.95 -6.44 -13.66
N ASP A 30 -0.82 -6.87 -13.09
CA ASP A 30 -0.76 -7.93 -12.09
C ASP A 30 0.57 -7.86 -11.34
N GLY A 31 0.61 -8.44 -10.15
CA GLY A 31 1.84 -8.64 -9.41
C GLY A 31 2.05 -7.65 -8.27
N PHE A 32 3.31 -7.53 -7.90
CA PHE A 32 3.79 -6.69 -6.81
C PHE A 32 4.41 -5.42 -7.38
N VAL A 33 3.79 -4.26 -7.13
CA VAL A 33 4.26 -2.97 -7.62
C VAL A 33 4.69 -2.09 -6.45
N ALA A 34 5.91 -1.59 -6.49
CA ALA A 34 6.41 -0.62 -5.52
C ALA A 34 6.34 0.80 -6.07
N LEU A 35 5.73 1.70 -5.32
CA LEU A 35 5.80 3.15 -5.53
C LEU A 35 6.92 3.73 -4.68
N THR A 36 7.89 4.39 -5.31
CA THR A 36 8.99 5.04 -4.63
C THR A 36 9.22 6.46 -5.16
N GLY A 37 10.18 7.19 -4.57
CA GLY A 37 10.52 8.56 -4.96
C GLY A 37 10.58 9.49 -3.75
N PRO A 38 10.97 10.77 -3.89
CA PRO A 38 11.23 11.68 -2.79
C PRO A 38 10.01 11.90 -1.90
N ASN A 39 10.28 12.27 -0.63
CA ASN A 39 9.22 12.67 0.30
C ASN A 39 8.49 13.91 -0.23
N GLY A 40 7.15 13.94 -0.07
CA GLY A 40 6.32 15.00 -0.62
C GLY A 40 6.05 14.86 -2.14
N GLY A 41 6.56 13.82 -2.80
CA GLY A 41 6.36 13.58 -4.24
C GLY A 41 4.95 13.20 -4.68
N GLY A 42 3.99 13.00 -3.74
CA GLY A 42 2.59 12.70 -4.06
C GLY A 42 2.21 11.22 -3.93
N LYS A 43 3.12 10.33 -3.52
CA LYS A 43 2.90 8.87 -3.42
C LYS A 43 1.69 8.48 -2.56
N SER A 44 1.69 8.90 -1.29
CA SER A 44 0.57 8.60 -0.36
C SER A 44 -0.73 9.27 -0.79
N THR A 45 -0.67 10.43 -1.45
CA THR A 45 -1.84 11.08 -2.03
C THR A 45 -2.41 10.23 -3.16
N LEU A 46 -1.57 9.71 -4.06
CA LEU A 46 -2.00 8.83 -5.14
C LEU A 46 -2.61 7.54 -4.60
N ALA A 47 -2.02 6.93 -3.58
CA ALA A 47 -2.57 5.75 -2.92
C ALA A 47 -3.94 6.02 -2.26
N LYS A 48 -4.13 7.19 -1.64
CA LYS A 48 -5.40 7.62 -1.06
C LYS A 48 -6.47 7.90 -2.14
N LEU A 49 -6.08 8.40 -3.29
CA LEU A 49 -6.95 8.54 -4.46
C LEU A 49 -7.42 7.17 -4.98
N ILE A 50 -6.51 6.20 -5.08
CA ILE A 50 -6.84 4.82 -5.47
C ILE A 50 -7.78 4.16 -4.46
N ALA A 51 -7.59 4.40 -3.18
CA ALA A 51 -8.45 3.87 -2.11
C ALA A 51 -9.81 4.58 -1.99
N GLY A 52 -10.01 5.74 -2.63
CA GLY A 52 -11.23 6.55 -2.53
C GLY A 52 -11.32 7.40 -1.27
N ILE A 53 -10.20 7.57 -0.55
CA ILE A 53 -10.10 8.47 0.61
C ILE A 53 -10.11 9.92 0.12
N TYR A 54 -9.50 10.16 -1.05
CA TYR A 54 -9.58 11.42 -1.78
C TYR A 54 -10.25 11.18 -3.13
N THR A 55 -10.98 12.19 -3.63
CA THR A 55 -11.54 12.20 -4.99
C THR A 55 -10.62 13.00 -5.89
N PRO A 56 -10.21 12.49 -7.06
CA PRO A 56 -9.36 13.23 -7.97
C PRO A 56 -10.05 14.50 -8.49
N THR A 57 -9.29 15.55 -8.75
CA THR A 57 -9.81 16.78 -9.33
C THR A 57 -10.10 16.60 -10.83
N SER A 58 -9.36 15.72 -11.49
CA SER A 58 -9.56 15.33 -12.90
C SER A 58 -8.97 13.95 -13.17
N GLY A 59 -9.32 13.40 -14.32
CA GLY A 59 -8.87 12.07 -14.75
C GLY A 59 -9.81 10.96 -14.28
N LYS A 60 -9.40 9.70 -14.50
CA LYS A 60 -10.19 8.52 -14.17
C LYS A 60 -9.35 7.45 -13.50
N ILE A 61 -10.00 6.69 -12.62
CA ILE A 61 -9.44 5.51 -11.95
C ILE A 61 -10.32 4.32 -12.29
N LEU A 62 -9.74 3.30 -12.92
CA LEU A 62 -10.44 2.09 -13.32
C LEU A 62 -9.88 0.88 -12.59
N LEU A 63 -10.74 0.02 -12.08
CA LEU A 63 -10.37 -1.28 -11.52
C LEU A 63 -11.07 -2.38 -12.32
N ASP A 64 -10.30 -3.26 -12.95
CA ASP A 64 -10.79 -4.30 -13.86
C ASP A 64 -11.76 -3.75 -14.94
N GLY A 65 -11.48 -2.55 -15.46
CA GLY A 65 -12.30 -1.86 -16.44
C GLY A 65 -13.52 -1.14 -15.88
N VAL A 66 -13.80 -1.27 -14.58
CA VAL A 66 -14.88 -0.55 -13.90
C VAL A 66 -14.37 0.81 -13.45
N ASP A 67 -15.07 1.88 -13.84
CA ASP A 67 -14.75 3.25 -13.37
C ASP A 67 -15.13 3.38 -11.89
N ILE A 68 -14.11 3.59 -11.05
CA ILE A 68 -14.26 3.73 -9.60
C ILE A 68 -14.00 5.18 -9.14
N THR A 69 -13.85 6.12 -10.05
CA THR A 69 -13.38 7.50 -9.78
C THR A 69 -14.20 8.17 -8.68
N ASP A 70 -15.51 8.11 -8.77
CA ASP A 70 -16.42 8.76 -7.83
C ASP A 70 -16.97 7.82 -6.74
N MET A 71 -16.52 6.56 -6.73
CA MET A 71 -16.95 5.59 -5.74
C MET A 71 -16.35 5.90 -4.36
N SER A 72 -17.16 5.77 -3.33
CA SER A 72 -16.76 5.89 -1.94
C SER A 72 -15.77 4.79 -1.53
N VAL A 73 -15.05 4.99 -0.43
CA VAL A 73 -14.16 3.97 0.17
C VAL A 73 -14.90 2.64 0.38
N THR A 74 -16.16 2.68 0.83
CA THR A 74 -16.97 1.49 1.09
C THR A 74 -17.29 0.72 -0.18
N GLU A 75 -17.63 1.41 -1.27
CA GLU A 75 -17.93 0.79 -2.57
C GLU A 75 -16.66 0.17 -3.16
N ARG A 76 -15.53 0.88 -3.16
CA ARG A 76 -14.24 0.33 -3.61
C ARG A 76 -13.80 -0.86 -2.76
N ALA A 77 -14.03 -0.79 -1.45
CA ALA A 77 -13.77 -1.90 -0.57
C ALA A 77 -14.60 -3.15 -0.92
N ARG A 78 -15.88 -3.00 -1.31
CA ARG A 78 -16.73 -4.10 -1.78
C ARG A 78 -16.27 -4.67 -3.12
N LEU A 79 -15.66 -3.86 -3.97
CA LEU A 79 -15.04 -4.30 -5.23
C LEU A 79 -13.70 -5.04 -5.01
N GLY A 80 -13.17 -5.04 -3.79
CA GLY A 80 -11.95 -5.73 -3.43
C GLY A 80 -10.69 -4.85 -3.35
N VAL A 81 -10.85 -3.55 -3.10
CA VAL A 81 -9.72 -2.67 -2.74
C VAL A 81 -9.53 -2.67 -1.23
N SER A 82 -8.31 -2.83 -0.77
CA SER A 82 -7.92 -2.60 0.63
C SER A 82 -6.81 -1.56 0.73
N TYR A 83 -6.80 -0.84 1.86
CA TYR A 83 -5.78 0.16 2.15
C TYR A 83 -5.28 -0.01 3.58
N ALA A 84 -3.98 -0.26 3.71
CA ALA A 84 -3.29 -0.31 4.98
C ALA A 84 -2.57 1.02 5.22
N PHE A 85 -2.92 1.68 6.31
CA PHE A 85 -2.42 3.02 6.63
C PHE A 85 -0.96 3.00 7.10
N GLN A 86 -0.24 4.09 6.91
CA GLN A 86 1.12 4.27 7.46
C GLN A 86 1.14 4.04 8.97
N GLN A 87 0.16 4.59 9.68
CA GLN A 87 -0.06 4.30 11.10
C GLN A 87 -1.28 3.38 11.24
N PRO A 88 -1.11 2.17 11.84
CA PRO A 88 -2.21 1.23 11.98
C PRO A 88 -3.28 1.79 12.92
N VAL A 89 -4.53 1.52 12.57
CA VAL A 89 -5.70 1.98 13.33
C VAL A 89 -5.87 1.12 14.59
N ARG A 90 -6.22 1.77 15.70
CA ARG A 90 -6.54 1.11 16.96
C ARG A 90 -8.04 1.13 17.19
N PHE A 91 -8.55 0.02 17.70
CA PHE A 91 -9.99 -0.15 17.94
C PHE A 91 -10.22 -0.49 19.41
N LYS A 92 -11.01 0.33 20.11
CA LYS A 92 -11.39 0.03 21.50
C LYS A 92 -12.50 -1.01 21.53
N GLY A 93 -12.33 -2.05 22.34
CA GLY A 93 -13.33 -3.09 22.54
C GLY A 93 -13.46 -4.11 21.40
N ILE A 94 -12.52 -4.10 20.44
CA ILE A 94 -12.48 -5.08 19.34
C ILE A 94 -11.26 -5.97 19.54
N THR A 95 -11.46 -7.28 19.55
CA THR A 95 -10.36 -8.24 19.61
C THR A 95 -9.75 -8.49 18.24
N VAL A 96 -8.55 -9.06 18.19
CA VAL A 96 -7.91 -9.49 16.95
C VAL A 96 -8.79 -10.50 16.21
N ASN A 97 -9.44 -11.43 16.91
CA ASN A 97 -10.38 -12.36 16.31
C ASN A 97 -11.58 -11.65 15.66
N ASP A 98 -12.17 -10.66 16.35
CA ASP A 98 -13.29 -9.88 15.80
C ASP A 98 -12.88 -9.13 14.55
N LEU A 99 -11.68 -8.52 14.56
CA LEU A 99 -11.17 -7.77 13.42
C LEU A 99 -10.92 -8.67 12.20
N ILE A 100 -10.34 -9.86 12.39
CA ILE A 100 -10.11 -10.82 11.30
C ILE A 100 -11.44 -11.35 10.76
N ASN A 101 -12.42 -11.67 11.62
CA ASN A 101 -13.76 -12.10 11.20
C ASN A 101 -14.47 -10.99 10.39
N LEU A 102 -14.39 -9.75 10.87
CA LEU A 102 -14.96 -8.61 10.17
C LEU A 102 -14.33 -8.42 8.77
N ALA A 103 -13.02 -8.56 8.69
CA ALA A 103 -12.29 -8.46 7.43
C ALA A 103 -12.68 -9.58 6.46
N ALA A 104 -12.80 -10.81 6.95
CA ALA A 104 -13.23 -11.97 6.15
C ALA A 104 -14.69 -11.89 5.69
N GLY A 105 -15.50 -10.99 6.28
CA GLY A 105 -16.94 -10.86 5.98
C GLY A 105 -17.77 -12.08 6.42
N ARG A 106 -17.20 -12.98 7.22
CA ARG A 106 -17.84 -14.19 7.75
C ARG A 106 -17.22 -14.60 9.09
N LYS A 107 -17.94 -15.41 9.82
CA LYS A 107 -17.39 -16.04 11.02
C LYS A 107 -16.40 -17.15 10.59
N LEU A 108 -15.15 -17.00 10.99
CA LEU A 108 -14.11 -17.98 10.78
C LEU A 108 -14.10 -19.00 11.93
N SER A 109 -13.64 -20.22 11.67
CA SER A 109 -13.20 -21.11 12.73
C SER A 109 -11.94 -20.54 13.40
N ILE A 110 -11.69 -20.95 14.64
CA ILE A 110 -10.45 -20.57 15.36
C ILE A 110 -9.21 -20.98 14.57
N THR A 111 -9.25 -22.15 13.94
CA THR A 111 -8.13 -22.66 13.12
C THR A 111 -7.85 -21.75 11.92
N GLU A 112 -8.87 -21.29 11.21
CA GLU A 112 -8.72 -20.35 10.08
C GLU A 112 -8.15 -19.00 10.55
N ALA A 113 -8.69 -18.43 11.62
CA ALA A 113 -8.22 -17.17 12.19
C ALA A 113 -6.75 -17.29 12.67
N CYS A 114 -6.40 -18.43 13.30
CA CYS A 114 -5.03 -18.75 13.68
C CYS A 114 -4.10 -18.86 12.48
N GLY A 115 -4.60 -19.39 11.35
CA GLY A 115 -3.85 -19.48 10.09
C GLY A 115 -3.37 -18.12 9.63
N TYR A 116 -4.26 -17.12 9.56
CA TYR A 116 -3.90 -15.74 9.16
C TYR A 116 -2.88 -15.10 10.09
N LEU A 117 -2.98 -15.31 11.40
CA LEU A 117 -1.99 -14.79 12.36
C LEU A 117 -0.63 -15.47 12.18
N SER A 118 -0.62 -16.79 11.96
CA SER A 118 0.62 -17.54 11.72
C SER A 118 1.31 -17.09 10.43
N GLU A 119 0.56 -16.73 9.37
CA GLU A 119 1.12 -16.22 8.12
C GLU A 119 1.90 -14.92 8.33
N VAL A 120 1.46 -14.06 9.23
CA VAL A 120 2.16 -12.82 9.58
C VAL A 120 3.16 -12.98 10.74
N GLY A 121 3.46 -14.23 11.14
CA GLY A 121 4.43 -14.53 12.20
C GLY A 121 3.97 -14.15 13.61
N LEU A 122 2.66 -14.15 13.86
CA LEU A 122 2.08 -13.98 15.19
C LEU A 122 1.58 -15.30 15.75
N CYS A 123 1.92 -15.59 17.01
CA CYS A 123 1.38 -16.75 17.73
C CYS A 123 -0.10 -16.51 18.03
N ALA A 124 -0.98 -17.27 17.37
CA ALA A 124 -2.41 -17.07 17.53
C ALA A 124 -2.89 -17.20 18.97
N ARG A 125 -2.31 -18.14 19.75
CA ARG A 125 -2.63 -18.34 21.18
C ARG A 125 -2.47 -17.07 21.99
N ASP A 126 -1.45 -16.26 21.65
CA ASP A 126 -1.08 -15.08 22.43
C ASP A 126 -1.83 -13.83 21.98
N TYR A 127 -2.35 -13.83 20.74
CA TYR A 127 -2.90 -12.61 20.13
C TYR A 127 -4.40 -12.66 19.86
N ILE A 128 -4.99 -13.82 19.57
CA ILE A 128 -6.34 -13.93 19.02
C ILE A 128 -7.43 -13.29 19.91
N SER A 129 -7.28 -13.35 21.24
CA SER A 129 -8.21 -12.77 22.21
C SER A 129 -7.82 -11.38 22.70
N ARG A 130 -6.67 -10.84 22.25
CA ARG A 130 -6.22 -9.49 22.68
C ARG A 130 -7.03 -8.42 21.96
N GLU A 131 -7.27 -7.32 22.66
CA GLU A 131 -7.82 -6.11 22.04
C GLU A 131 -6.80 -5.45 21.13
N VAL A 132 -7.28 -4.87 20.03
CA VAL A 132 -6.49 -4.09 19.07
C VAL A 132 -6.30 -2.67 19.59
N ASN A 133 -5.58 -2.53 20.70
CA ASN A 133 -5.41 -1.28 21.44
C ASN A 133 -3.94 -0.89 21.65
N ALA A 134 -3.70 0.06 22.57
CA ALA A 134 -2.37 0.60 22.86
C ALA A 134 -1.41 -0.41 23.54
N SER A 135 -1.88 -1.57 23.97
CA SER A 135 -1.02 -2.62 24.56
C SER A 135 -0.23 -3.41 23.52
N LEU A 136 -0.59 -3.27 22.23
CA LEU A 136 0.12 -3.86 21.11
C LEU A 136 1.20 -2.89 20.61
N SER A 137 2.39 -3.42 20.32
CA SER A 137 3.47 -2.67 19.67
C SER A 137 3.09 -2.27 18.23
N GLY A 138 3.78 -1.29 17.68
CA GLY A 138 3.55 -0.87 16.30
C GLY A 138 3.74 -2.01 15.29
N GLY A 139 4.77 -2.84 15.48
CA GLY A 139 5.02 -3.99 14.62
C GLY A 139 3.96 -5.10 14.75
N GLU A 140 3.40 -5.33 15.94
CA GLU A 140 2.29 -6.28 16.13
C GLU A 140 1.02 -5.78 15.46
N LEU A 141 0.68 -4.50 15.64
CA LEU A 141 -0.47 -3.89 14.99
C LEU A 141 -0.36 -3.95 13.47
N LYS A 142 0.82 -3.68 12.92
CA LYS A 142 1.07 -3.78 11.46
C LYS A 142 0.87 -5.19 10.93
N ARG A 143 1.38 -6.20 11.62
CA ARG A 143 1.17 -7.59 11.24
C ARG A 143 -0.29 -8.01 11.34
N ILE A 144 -1.02 -7.55 12.36
CA ILE A 144 -2.47 -7.77 12.48
C ILE A 144 -3.21 -7.09 11.32
N GLU A 145 -2.86 -5.85 10.96
CA GLU A 145 -3.43 -5.15 9.80
C GLU A 145 -3.24 -5.97 8.51
N ILE A 146 -2.04 -6.50 8.27
CA ILE A 146 -1.77 -7.35 7.10
C ILE A 146 -2.57 -8.64 7.16
N ALA A 147 -2.70 -9.28 8.34
CA ALA A 147 -3.54 -10.46 8.51
C ALA A 147 -5.01 -10.17 8.13
N THR A 148 -5.53 -8.97 8.41
CA THR A 148 -6.88 -8.58 7.98
C THR A 148 -6.99 -8.41 6.46
N VAL A 149 -5.97 -7.88 5.81
CA VAL A 149 -5.91 -7.79 4.34
C VAL A 149 -5.91 -9.18 3.71
N LEU A 150 -5.12 -10.12 4.26
CA LEU A 150 -5.09 -11.52 3.84
C LEU A 150 -6.46 -12.19 4.01
N ALA A 151 -7.08 -12.04 5.19
CA ALA A 151 -8.38 -12.63 5.49
C ALA A 151 -9.50 -12.10 4.56
N ARG A 152 -9.37 -10.87 4.09
CA ARG A 152 -10.31 -10.24 3.18
C ARG A 152 -10.22 -10.77 1.75
N GLY A 153 -9.05 -11.23 1.28
CA GLY A 153 -8.86 -11.74 -0.07
C GLY A 153 -9.10 -10.66 -1.14
N THR A 154 -8.38 -9.56 -1.07
CA THR A 154 -8.60 -8.39 -1.94
C THR A 154 -8.00 -8.55 -3.33
N LYS A 155 -8.61 -7.91 -4.35
CA LYS A 155 -8.10 -7.81 -5.72
C LYS A 155 -6.94 -6.82 -5.83
N LEU A 156 -6.96 -5.78 -5.00
CA LEU A 156 -5.94 -4.76 -4.91
C LEU A 156 -5.67 -4.43 -3.45
N SER A 157 -4.47 -4.69 -2.99
CA SER A 157 -4.00 -4.36 -1.64
C SER A 157 -3.03 -3.20 -1.72
N VAL A 158 -3.36 -2.07 -1.11
CA VAL A 158 -2.52 -0.87 -1.07
C VAL A 158 -1.92 -0.73 0.31
N PHE A 159 -0.59 -0.65 0.40
CA PHE A 159 0.16 -0.46 1.64
C PHE A 159 0.95 0.85 1.60
N ASP A 160 0.70 1.73 2.56
CA ASP A 160 1.38 3.03 2.65
C ASP A 160 2.46 2.98 3.73
N GLU A 161 3.73 2.87 3.32
CA GLU A 161 4.92 2.74 4.16
C GLU A 161 4.73 1.75 5.33
N PRO A 162 4.44 0.47 5.04
CA PRO A 162 4.12 -0.52 6.06
C PRO A 162 5.27 -0.79 7.03
N GLU A 163 6.49 -0.42 6.66
CA GLU A 163 7.70 -0.53 7.46
C GLU A 163 7.87 0.62 8.47
N ALA A 164 7.08 1.68 8.38
CA ALA A 164 7.25 2.85 9.25
C ALA A 164 7.04 2.49 10.74
N GLY A 165 8.05 2.79 11.57
CA GLY A 165 8.01 2.53 13.00
C GLY A 165 8.17 1.06 13.41
N ILE A 166 8.65 0.22 12.51
CA ILE A 166 8.94 -1.20 12.76
C ILE A 166 10.45 -1.38 13.01
N ASP A 167 10.79 -2.20 14.01
CA ASP A 167 12.18 -2.59 14.26
C ASP A 167 12.73 -3.54 13.18
N LEU A 168 14.06 -3.64 13.09
CA LEU A 168 14.76 -4.41 12.05
C LEU A 168 14.35 -5.91 12.01
N TRP A 169 14.11 -6.52 13.16
CA TRP A 169 13.72 -7.94 13.24
C TRP A 169 12.30 -8.17 12.73
N SER A 170 11.39 -7.29 13.14
CA SER A 170 10.00 -7.30 12.66
C SER A 170 9.91 -6.98 11.18
N PHE A 171 10.81 -6.13 10.66
CA PHE A 171 10.89 -5.81 9.24
C PHE A 171 11.28 -7.02 8.37
N ASN A 172 12.22 -7.86 8.83
CA ASN A 172 12.57 -9.08 8.12
C ASN A 172 11.36 -10.03 7.98
N ASN A 173 10.59 -10.16 9.05
CA ASN A 173 9.36 -10.96 9.01
C ASN A 173 8.32 -10.36 8.05
N LEU A 174 8.23 -9.03 8.01
CA LEU A 174 7.32 -8.31 7.12
C LEU A 174 7.64 -8.58 5.64
N ILE A 175 8.91 -8.58 5.26
CA ILE A 175 9.34 -8.95 3.89
C ILE A 175 8.86 -10.35 3.52
N ALA A 176 9.12 -11.34 4.38
CA ALA A 176 8.68 -12.71 4.14
C ALA A 176 7.16 -12.86 4.03
N VAL A 177 6.40 -12.00 4.74
CA VAL A 177 4.94 -11.94 4.60
C VAL A 177 4.54 -11.42 3.22
N PHE A 178 5.18 -10.34 2.74
CA PHE A 178 4.88 -9.79 1.42
C PHE A 178 5.27 -10.74 0.28
N GLU A 179 6.40 -11.45 0.39
CA GLU A 179 6.78 -12.51 -0.56
C GLU A 179 5.70 -13.61 -0.65
N LYS A 180 5.24 -14.11 0.51
CA LYS A 180 4.15 -15.09 0.56
C LYS A 180 2.83 -14.55 0.02
N MET A 181 2.51 -13.28 0.31
CA MET A 181 1.32 -12.63 -0.25
C MET A 181 1.40 -12.59 -1.77
N HIS A 182 2.55 -12.21 -2.32
CA HIS A 182 2.78 -12.15 -3.75
C HIS A 182 2.61 -13.52 -4.43
N GLU A 183 3.15 -14.57 -3.82
CA GLU A 183 3.04 -15.95 -4.34
C GLU A 183 1.61 -16.51 -4.29
N ARG A 184 0.81 -16.14 -3.28
CA ARG A 184 -0.49 -16.78 -2.98
C ARG A 184 -1.71 -15.98 -3.42
N LEU A 185 -1.63 -14.65 -3.35
CA LEU A 185 -2.73 -13.80 -3.74
C LEU A 185 -2.68 -13.60 -5.25
N GLY A 186 -3.68 -14.11 -5.97
CA GLY A 186 -3.89 -13.79 -7.38
C GLY A 186 -4.32 -12.34 -7.61
N GLY A 187 -4.06 -11.44 -6.65
CA GLY A 187 -4.40 -10.02 -6.67
C GLY A 187 -3.16 -9.13 -6.77
N ASN A 188 -3.39 -7.85 -7.06
CA ASN A 188 -2.32 -6.86 -7.15
C ASN A 188 -1.94 -6.32 -5.77
N ILE A 189 -0.65 -6.17 -5.53
CA ILE A 189 -0.08 -5.49 -4.38
C ILE A 189 0.54 -4.18 -4.86
N LEU A 190 0.11 -3.08 -4.27
CA LEU A 190 0.69 -1.75 -4.47
C LEU A 190 1.26 -1.28 -3.13
N ILE A 191 2.57 -1.14 -3.05
CA ILE A 191 3.25 -0.76 -1.82
C ILE A 191 4.04 0.53 -2.01
N ILE A 192 3.83 1.49 -1.12
CA ILE A 192 4.69 2.67 -1.05
C ILE A 192 5.83 2.35 -0.10
N SER A 193 7.05 2.40 -0.59
CA SER A 193 8.23 2.17 0.24
C SER A 193 9.48 2.83 -0.33
N HIS A 194 10.41 3.13 0.59
CA HIS A 194 11.78 3.57 0.27
C HIS A 194 12.81 2.49 0.60
N GLN A 195 12.37 1.36 1.16
CA GLN A 195 13.25 0.30 1.60
C GLN A 195 13.70 -0.55 0.42
N GLU A 196 15.01 -0.61 0.20
CA GLU A 196 15.61 -1.39 -0.88
C GLU A 196 15.12 -2.85 -0.91
N ARG A 197 14.94 -3.45 0.26
CA ARG A 197 14.47 -4.84 0.36
C ARG A 197 13.05 -5.04 -0.16
N ILE A 198 12.15 -4.07 0.04
CA ILE A 198 10.81 -4.10 -0.53
C ILE A 198 10.88 -3.86 -2.05
N LEU A 199 11.72 -2.94 -2.50
CA LEU A 199 11.91 -2.69 -3.93
C LEU A 199 12.47 -3.93 -4.64
N ASN A 200 13.32 -4.73 -3.98
CA ASN A 200 13.93 -5.93 -4.53
C ASN A 200 12.95 -7.10 -4.76
N ILE A 201 11.85 -7.16 -4.01
CA ILE A 201 10.80 -8.19 -4.20
C ILE A 201 9.68 -7.74 -5.14
N ALA A 202 9.68 -6.48 -5.58
CA ALA A 202 8.69 -5.95 -6.51
C ALA A 202 8.96 -6.40 -7.95
N ASP A 203 7.90 -6.76 -8.66
CA ASP A 203 7.96 -7.06 -10.11
C ASP A 203 8.19 -5.79 -10.91
N ARG A 204 7.60 -4.67 -10.45
CA ARG A 204 7.75 -3.35 -11.06
C ARG A 204 7.91 -2.27 -10.01
N ILE A 205 8.73 -1.28 -10.37
CA ILE A 205 8.94 -0.08 -9.56
C ILE A 205 8.43 1.11 -10.35
N VAL A 206 7.63 1.95 -9.69
CA VAL A 206 7.14 3.22 -10.21
C VAL A 206 7.76 4.34 -9.38
N VAL A 207 8.48 5.23 -10.02
CA VAL A 207 9.10 6.40 -9.38
C VAL A 207 8.18 7.60 -9.56
N ILE A 208 7.75 8.19 -8.44
CA ILE A 208 6.91 9.40 -8.44
C ILE A 208 7.69 10.54 -7.80
N ALA A 209 7.82 11.63 -8.52
CA ALA A 209 8.42 12.86 -8.03
C ALA A 209 7.64 14.07 -8.56
N ASP A 210 7.52 15.11 -7.74
CA ASP A 210 6.80 16.36 -8.07
C ASP A 210 5.36 16.14 -8.56
N GLY A 211 4.71 15.13 -8.05
CA GLY A 211 3.33 14.77 -8.38
C GLY A 211 3.16 13.99 -9.69
N SER A 212 4.23 13.62 -10.37
CA SER A 212 4.19 12.94 -11.68
C SER A 212 4.96 11.63 -11.68
N VAL A 213 4.59 10.69 -12.54
CA VAL A 213 5.37 9.48 -12.81
C VAL A 213 6.65 9.89 -13.57
N ARG A 214 7.81 9.54 -13.02
CA ARG A 214 9.12 9.84 -13.64
C ARG A 214 9.72 8.62 -14.34
N ALA A 215 9.49 7.43 -13.79
CA ALA A 215 9.96 6.20 -14.39
C ALA A 215 9.07 5.03 -13.98
N VAL A 216 8.96 4.05 -14.84
CA VAL A 216 8.32 2.76 -14.59
C VAL A 216 9.18 1.67 -15.20
N GLY A 217 9.55 0.67 -14.44
CA GLY A 217 10.38 -0.42 -14.95
C GLY A 217 10.50 -1.57 -13.96
N THR A 218 11.29 -2.57 -14.34
CA THR A 218 11.70 -3.64 -13.45
C THR A 218 12.70 -3.14 -12.42
N LYS A 219 12.97 -3.94 -11.38
CA LYS A 219 14.00 -3.60 -10.40
C LYS A 219 15.37 -3.37 -11.04
N ASP A 220 15.73 -4.21 -12.02
CA ASP A 220 17.05 -4.14 -12.68
C ASP A 220 17.22 -2.87 -13.53
N GLU A 221 16.13 -2.31 -14.04
CA GLU A 221 16.12 -1.04 -14.77
C GLU A 221 16.16 0.18 -13.84
N ILE A 222 15.43 0.12 -12.73
CA ILE A 222 15.21 1.30 -11.86
C ILE A 222 16.23 1.40 -10.72
N MET A 223 16.59 0.27 -10.07
CA MET A 223 17.47 0.28 -8.88
C MET A 223 18.83 0.93 -9.11
N PRO A 224 19.55 0.71 -10.24
CA PRO A 224 20.84 1.36 -10.48
C PRO A 224 20.75 2.89 -10.44
N SER A 225 19.65 3.46 -10.95
CA SER A 225 19.42 4.90 -10.95
C SER A 225 19.07 5.46 -9.56
N LEU A 226 18.36 4.68 -8.73
CA LEU A 226 18.03 5.06 -7.36
C LEU A 226 19.24 5.01 -6.45
N LEU A 227 20.08 3.97 -6.56
CA LEU A 227 21.31 3.81 -5.76
C LEU A 227 22.41 4.77 -6.17
N GLY A 228 22.56 5.08 -7.46
CA GLY A 228 23.47 6.10 -7.97
C GLY A 228 23.11 7.53 -7.54
N ALA A 229 21.84 7.76 -7.23
CA ALA A 229 21.33 9.05 -6.76
C ALA A 229 21.59 9.32 -5.26
N SER A 230 21.85 8.30 -4.45
CA SER A 230 22.19 8.47 -3.01
C SER A 230 23.55 9.13 -2.76
N GLY A 231 24.37 9.32 -3.79
CA GLY A 231 25.65 10.05 -3.77
C GLY A 231 25.61 11.49 -4.26
N GLY A 232 24.46 12.20 -4.16
CA GLY A 232 24.35 13.61 -4.59
C GLY A 232 23.64 13.81 -5.94
N ALA A 233 23.11 12.78 -6.56
CA ALA A 233 22.64 12.77 -7.93
C ALA A 233 21.12 12.67 -8.14
N CYS A 234 20.29 12.95 -7.11
CA CYS A 234 18.84 13.08 -7.31
C CYS A 234 18.50 14.22 -8.32
N GLN A 235 19.39 15.20 -8.41
CA GLN A 235 19.33 16.31 -9.37
C GLN A 235 19.75 15.91 -10.79
N THR A 236 20.54 14.86 -10.94
CA THR A 236 21.07 14.44 -12.26
C THR A 236 20.07 13.60 -13.06
N LEU A 237 19.17 12.88 -12.40
CA LEU A 237 18.08 12.15 -13.05
C LEU A 237 17.00 13.10 -13.60
N LEU A 238 16.73 14.19 -12.88
CA LEU A 238 15.78 15.21 -13.32
C LEU A 238 16.29 15.96 -14.59
N ASN A 239 17.61 16.09 -14.73
CA ASN A 239 18.25 16.82 -15.84
C ASN A 239 18.53 15.96 -17.09
N LYS A 240 18.42 14.61 -17.02
CA LYS A 240 18.65 13.73 -18.18
C LYS A 240 17.38 13.29 -18.88
N MET A 241 16.21 13.64 -18.34
CA MET A 241 14.90 13.26 -18.88
C MET A 241 14.02 14.49 -19.24
N SER A 242 14.62 15.70 -19.30
CA SER A 242 14.01 16.92 -19.84
C SER A 242 14.33 17.09 -21.32
#